data_ff26110a2c58393dec05b35488950585
#
_entry.id   ff26110a2c58393dec05b35488950585
#
_cell.length_a   1.000
_cell.length_b   1.000
_cell.length_c   1.000
_cell.angle_alpha   90.00
_cell.angle_beta   90.00
_cell.angle_gamma   90.00
#
_symmetry.space_group_name_H-M   'P 1'
#
loop_
_entity.id
_entity.type
_entity.pdbx_description
1 polymer ?
#
loop_
_entity_poly.entity_id
_entity_poly.type
_entity_poly.pdbx_seq_one_letter_code
_entity_poly.pdbx_strand_id
1 'polypeptide(L)'
;MLTAAFIPFGDLVDVQMPMDYSTDKHRGFGFVEFEDAEDAAAAIDNMDEAELFGRTIRVNVANPAKYPERANKAVWTEESYFEQQQQEHASNDATATETNASARAAWQAEAVPAAAAPAVPAAPSTGGNKLPRVYMDIKIGSSKAGRIVMELRSDVTPRTAENFRQLCTHSKGFGFKGSSFHRIIPDFMCQGGDFTRHNGTGGKSIYGEKFADENFTLKHTGAGTLSMANSGPNSNGSQFFMCLTKTDWLDGKHVVFGQVIQGLDVLRRMEAQGGESGKTKTKVVIEDCGEL
;
A
#
# COMPACT_ATOMS: atom_id res chain seq x y z
N MET A 1 4.80 -20.53 27.16
CA MET A 1 5.49 -21.47 26.25
C MET A 1 6.61 -20.81 25.47
N LEU A 2 6.39 -19.74 24.76
CA LEU A 2 7.47 -19.00 24.05
C LEU A 2 8.52 -18.51 25.05
N THR A 3 8.12 -17.87 26.13
CA THR A 3 8.98 -17.41 27.24
C THR A 3 9.93 -18.51 27.73
N ALA A 4 9.41 -19.71 27.97
CA ALA A 4 10.23 -20.82 28.48
C ALA A 4 11.31 -21.31 27.49
N ALA A 5 11.11 -21.10 26.20
CA ALA A 5 12.07 -21.50 25.19
C ALA A 5 13.24 -20.49 25.05
N PHE A 6 13.00 -19.24 25.42
CA PHE A 6 13.98 -18.15 25.24
C PHE A 6 14.66 -17.68 26.53
N ILE A 7 14.10 -17.95 27.73
CA ILE A 7 14.74 -17.70 29.04
C ILE A 7 16.19 -18.22 29.12
N PRO A 8 16.58 -19.41 28.57
CA PRO A 8 17.94 -19.90 28.70
C PRO A 8 19.01 -18.99 28.03
N PHE A 9 18.63 -18.06 27.20
CA PHE A 9 19.55 -17.19 26.48
C PHE A 9 19.81 -15.86 27.18
N GLY A 10 18.95 -15.45 28.13
CA GLY A 10 19.10 -14.21 28.90
C GLY A 10 17.79 -13.71 29.49
N ASP A 11 17.87 -12.56 30.16
CA ASP A 11 16.74 -11.94 30.78
C ASP A 11 15.79 -11.30 29.75
N LEU A 12 14.49 -11.62 29.89
CA LEU A 12 13.44 -11.19 28.96
C LEU A 12 12.70 -9.98 29.52
N VAL A 13 12.69 -8.88 28.78
CA VAL A 13 11.93 -7.66 29.10
C VAL A 13 10.47 -7.83 28.75
N ASP A 14 10.18 -8.35 27.55
CA ASP A 14 8.80 -8.56 27.09
C ASP A 14 8.68 -9.74 26.12
N VAL A 15 7.52 -10.40 26.18
CA VAL A 15 7.18 -11.51 25.25
C VAL A 15 5.75 -11.34 24.76
N GLN A 16 5.59 -10.98 23.51
CA GLN A 16 4.31 -10.76 22.89
C GLN A 16 3.99 -11.82 21.85
N MET A 17 2.79 -12.36 21.91
CA MET A 17 2.26 -13.31 20.92
C MET A 17 0.92 -12.77 20.39
N PRO A 18 0.89 -12.15 19.21
CA PRO A 18 -0.34 -11.61 18.64
C PRO A 18 -1.37 -12.71 18.41
N MET A 19 -2.57 -12.49 18.95
CA MET A 19 -3.72 -13.37 18.81
C MET A 19 -4.66 -12.86 17.71
N ASP A 20 -5.31 -13.77 17.01
CA ASP A 20 -6.41 -13.44 16.12
C ASP A 20 -7.71 -13.46 16.94
N TYR A 21 -8.27 -12.27 17.16
CA TYR A 21 -9.48 -12.08 17.97
C TYR A 21 -10.74 -12.74 17.39
N SER A 22 -10.71 -13.13 16.12
CA SER A 22 -11.86 -13.81 15.48
C SER A 22 -11.84 -15.32 15.67
N THR A 23 -10.65 -15.91 15.89
CA THR A 23 -10.46 -17.35 15.98
C THR A 23 -9.89 -17.83 17.32
N ASP A 24 -9.56 -16.89 18.22
CA ASP A 24 -8.86 -17.13 19.50
C ASP A 24 -7.55 -17.95 19.37
N LYS A 25 -6.91 -17.88 18.20
CA LYS A 25 -5.65 -18.56 17.90
C LYS A 25 -4.52 -17.57 17.70
N HIS A 26 -3.31 -17.98 18.11
CA HIS A 26 -2.10 -17.19 17.80
C HIS A 26 -1.87 -17.11 16.28
N ARG A 27 -1.37 -16.00 15.80
CA ARG A 27 -1.12 -15.72 14.37
C ARG A 27 0.10 -16.46 13.80
N GLY A 28 0.76 -17.31 14.60
CA GLY A 28 1.90 -18.12 14.20
C GLY A 28 3.25 -17.38 14.29
N PHE A 29 3.30 -16.22 14.93
CA PHE A 29 4.54 -15.50 15.23
C PHE A 29 4.45 -14.82 16.59
N GLY A 30 5.60 -14.49 17.19
CA GLY A 30 5.71 -13.74 18.44
C GLY A 30 6.95 -12.87 18.45
N PHE A 31 7.02 -11.94 19.39
CA PHE A 31 8.16 -11.07 19.64
C PHE A 31 8.70 -11.38 21.03
N VAL A 32 10.01 -11.43 21.13
CA VAL A 32 10.74 -11.60 22.39
C VAL A 32 11.74 -10.46 22.48
N GLU A 33 11.65 -9.68 23.55
CA GLU A 33 12.55 -8.58 23.84
C GLU A 33 13.48 -8.98 24.99
N PHE A 34 14.78 -8.94 24.76
CA PHE A 34 15.83 -9.23 25.74
C PHE A 34 16.33 -7.91 26.36
N GLU A 35 16.81 -7.99 27.61
CA GLU A 35 17.45 -6.84 28.27
C GLU A 35 18.77 -6.50 27.57
N ASP A 36 19.55 -7.51 27.18
CA ASP A 36 20.83 -7.32 26.48
C ASP A 36 20.74 -7.74 25.00
N ALA A 37 21.40 -6.95 24.14
CA ALA A 37 21.47 -7.22 22.72
C ALA A 37 22.31 -8.47 22.37
N GLU A 38 23.26 -8.82 23.21
CA GLU A 38 24.10 -10.01 23.06
C GLU A 38 23.29 -11.30 23.27
N ASP A 39 22.35 -11.29 24.22
CA ASP A 39 21.42 -12.39 24.50
C ASP A 39 20.44 -12.60 23.33
N ALA A 40 19.97 -11.52 22.76
CA ALA A 40 19.14 -11.56 21.55
C ALA A 40 19.90 -12.17 20.35
N ALA A 41 21.18 -11.85 20.17
CA ALA A 41 22.01 -12.44 19.14
C ALA A 41 22.24 -13.94 19.39
N ALA A 42 22.55 -14.34 20.62
CA ALA A 42 22.71 -15.74 21.00
C ALA A 42 21.42 -16.55 20.80
N ALA A 43 20.27 -15.95 21.07
CA ALA A 43 18.97 -16.58 20.85
C ALA A 43 18.69 -16.78 19.33
N ILE A 44 19.11 -15.86 18.47
CA ILE A 44 18.97 -15.99 17.03
C ILE A 44 19.85 -17.14 16.53
N ASP A 45 21.14 -17.15 16.91
CA ASP A 45 22.11 -18.15 16.45
C ASP A 45 21.73 -19.59 16.85
N ASN A 46 21.07 -19.76 17.99
CA ASN A 46 20.73 -21.08 18.51
C ASN A 46 19.30 -21.52 18.22
N MET A 47 18.37 -20.61 17.99
CA MET A 47 16.94 -20.92 17.82
C MET A 47 16.44 -20.74 16.40
N ASP A 48 17.21 -20.13 15.49
CA ASP A 48 16.81 -20.08 14.08
C ASP A 48 16.91 -21.49 13.46
N GLU A 49 15.87 -21.89 12.75
CA GLU A 49 15.67 -23.24 12.22
C GLU A 49 15.56 -24.36 13.28
N ALA A 50 15.51 -24.03 14.58
CA ALA A 50 15.30 -25.02 15.64
C ALA A 50 13.87 -25.55 15.65
N GLU A 51 13.68 -26.75 16.19
CA GLU A 51 12.36 -27.35 16.33
C GLU A 51 11.73 -26.97 17.69
N LEU A 52 10.58 -26.30 17.63
CA LEU A 52 9.78 -25.96 18.80
C LEU A 52 8.41 -26.65 18.70
N PHE A 53 8.13 -27.61 19.60
CA PHE A 53 6.88 -28.41 19.63
C PHE A 53 6.53 -29.09 18.29
N GLY A 54 7.51 -29.68 17.63
CA GLY A 54 7.30 -30.41 16.38
C GLY A 54 7.18 -29.49 15.16
N ARG A 55 7.57 -28.21 15.28
CA ARG A 55 7.60 -27.23 14.18
C ARG A 55 8.93 -26.49 14.15
N THR A 56 9.51 -26.42 12.98
CA THR A 56 10.68 -25.56 12.75
C THR A 56 10.27 -24.10 12.86
N ILE A 57 10.99 -23.34 13.69
CA ILE A 57 10.78 -21.91 13.87
C ILE A 57 11.87 -21.13 13.14
N ARG A 58 11.55 -19.88 12.75
CA ARG A 58 12.52 -18.91 12.25
C ARG A 58 12.63 -17.75 13.23
N VAL A 59 13.85 -17.41 13.58
CA VAL A 59 14.16 -16.35 14.53
C VAL A 59 15.03 -15.31 13.84
N ASN A 60 14.59 -14.05 13.83
CA ASN A 60 15.30 -12.94 13.21
C ASN A 60 15.14 -11.70 14.06
N VAL A 61 16.04 -10.74 13.89
CA VAL A 61 15.89 -9.40 14.48
C VAL A 61 14.58 -8.77 14.02
N ALA A 62 13.75 -8.34 14.98
CA ALA A 62 12.52 -7.64 14.67
C ALA A 62 12.85 -6.28 14.01
N ASN A 63 12.21 -6.00 12.87
CA ASN A 63 12.35 -4.71 12.21
C ASN A 63 11.29 -3.75 12.80
N PRO A 64 11.66 -2.72 13.59
CA PRO A 64 10.71 -1.82 14.24
C PRO A 64 9.83 -1.07 13.22
N ALA A 65 10.33 -0.80 12.02
CA ALA A 65 9.53 -0.20 10.94
C ALA A 65 8.45 -1.13 10.37
N LYS A 66 8.55 -2.44 10.59
CA LYS A 66 7.61 -3.44 10.07
C LYS A 66 6.57 -3.86 11.10
N TYR A 67 6.87 -3.66 12.37
CA TYR A 67 6.01 -4.04 13.50
C TYR A 67 6.05 -2.91 14.54
N PRO A 68 5.24 -1.84 14.38
CA PRO A 68 5.15 -0.83 15.41
C PRO A 68 4.65 -1.49 16.71
N GLU A 69 5.30 -1.15 17.82
CA GLU A 69 5.19 -1.76 19.16
C GLU A 69 3.80 -1.83 19.81
N ARG A 70 2.75 -1.44 19.11
CA ARG A 70 1.38 -1.47 19.64
C ARG A 70 0.41 -2.05 18.62
N ALA A 71 0.34 -3.36 18.54
CA ALA A 71 -0.66 -4.06 17.74
C ALA A 71 -2.13 -3.77 18.18
N ASN A 72 -2.36 -2.97 19.21
CA ASN A 72 -3.68 -2.65 19.78
C ASN A 72 -4.02 -1.15 19.86
N LYS A 73 -3.15 -0.25 19.35
CA LYS A 73 -3.51 1.17 19.21
C LYS A 73 -3.15 1.64 17.82
N ALA A 74 -4.12 2.18 17.11
CA ALA A 74 -3.88 2.80 15.83
C ALA A 74 -2.83 3.93 16.01
N VAL A 75 -1.72 3.88 15.27
CA VAL A 75 -0.55 4.77 15.37
C VAL A 75 -0.92 6.25 15.20
N TRP A 76 -2.08 6.55 14.65
CA TRP A 76 -2.63 7.89 14.41
C TRP A 76 -3.43 8.49 15.60
N THR A 77 -3.47 7.87 16.76
CA THR A 77 -4.11 8.43 17.96
C THR A 77 -3.13 9.08 18.95
N GLU A 78 -1.83 9.11 18.65
CA GLU A 78 -0.86 9.82 19.49
C GLU A 78 -0.54 11.19 18.87
N GLU A 79 -0.93 12.26 19.55
CA GLU A 79 -0.54 13.65 19.22
C GLU A 79 0.98 13.80 19.06
N SER A 80 1.77 12.96 19.76
CA SER A 80 3.23 12.90 19.64
C SER A 80 3.75 12.50 18.25
N TYR A 81 2.99 11.72 17.47
CA TYR A 81 3.40 11.38 16.10
C TYR A 81 3.29 12.57 15.15
N PHE A 82 2.28 13.41 15.34
CA PHE A 82 2.11 14.63 14.55
C PHE A 82 3.14 15.70 14.94
N GLU A 83 3.52 15.79 16.20
CA GLU A 83 4.56 16.72 16.67
C GLU A 83 5.96 16.32 16.20
N GLN A 84 6.29 15.01 16.16
CA GLN A 84 7.56 14.52 15.62
C GLN A 84 7.68 14.77 14.11
N GLN A 85 6.62 14.55 13.35
CA GLN A 85 6.59 14.84 11.91
C GLN A 85 6.74 16.34 11.63
N GLN A 86 6.17 17.21 12.45
CA GLN A 86 6.34 18.67 12.31
C GLN A 86 7.75 19.14 12.68
N GLN A 87 8.41 18.50 13.63
CA GLN A 87 9.80 18.82 13.99
C GLN A 87 10.82 18.32 12.96
N GLU A 88 10.61 17.15 12.33
CA GLU A 88 11.47 16.66 11.25
C GLU A 88 11.34 17.51 9.99
N HIS A 89 10.15 18.04 9.67
CA HIS A 89 9.97 18.97 8.56
C HIS A 89 10.57 20.34 8.82
N ALA A 90 10.56 20.83 10.05
CA ALA A 90 11.17 22.12 10.41
C ALA A 90 12.71 22.06 10.44
N SER A 91 13.30 20.91 10.77
CA SER A 91 14.77 20.73 10.78
C SER A 91 15.37 20.50 9.38
N ASN A 92 14.60 19.96 8.44
CA ASN A 92 15.07 19.78 7.08
C ASN A 92 15.04 21.06 6.22
N ASP A 93 14.21 22.03 6.56
CA ASP A 93 14.13 23.30 5.80
C ASP A 93 15.26 24.28 6.18
N ALA A 94 15.86 24.13 7.36
CA ALA A 94 16.96 24.99 7.81
C ALA A 94 18.36 24.55 7.28
N THR A 95 18.50 23.30 6.79
CA THR A 95 19.79 22.75 6.29
C THR A 95 19.90 22.73 4.77
N ALA A 96 18.85 23.10 4.05
CA ALA A 96 18.82 23.03 2.57
C ALA A 96 19.51 24.21 1.87
N THR A 97 20.01 25.21 2.57
CA THR A 97 20.52 26.44 1.95
C THR A 97 22.04 26.50 1.77
N GLU A 98 22.83 25.63 2.41
CA GLU A 98 24.29 25.75 2.34
C GLU A 98 25.08 24.57 1.73
N THR A 99 24.45 23.45 1.36
CA THR A 99 25.18 22.28 0.84
C THR A 99 25.00 21.98 -0.65
N ASN A 100 24.28 22.80 -1.40
CA ASN A 100 23.98 22.55 -2.83
C ASN A 100 25.05 23.00 -3.84
N ALA A 101 26.17 23.57 -3.39
CA ALA A 101 27.23 24.01 -4.29
C ALA A 101 28.39 23.00 -4.47
N SER A 102 28.60 22.07 -3.52
CA SER A 102 29.72 21.13 -3.55
C SER A 102 29.39 19.73 -4.09
N ALA A 103 28.11 19.36 -4.13
CA ALA A 103 27.70 18.01 -4.55
C ALA A 103 27.49 17.85 -6.08
N ARG A 104 27.53 18.95 -6.84
CA ARG A 104 27.33 18.92 -8.30
C ARG A 104 28.56 18.52 -9.12
N ALA A 105 29.75 18.41 -8.50
CA ALA A 105 31.00 18.12 -9.20
C ALA A 105 31.46 16.63 -9.13
N ALA A 106 30.81 15.78 -8.34
CA ALA A 106 31.32 14.42 -8.08
C ALA A 106 30.57 13.27 -8.79
N TRP A 107 29.52 13.56 -9.57
CA TRP A 107 28.68 12.53 -10.22
C TRP A 107 28.82 12.41 -11.75
N GLN A 108 29.97 12.77 -12.30
CA GLN A 108 30.24 12.64 -13.74
C GLN A 108 31.36 11.65 -14.09
N ALA A 109 31.55 10.59 -13.34
CA ALA A 109 32.42 9.49 -13.79
C ALA A 109 31.93 8.18 -13.17
N GLU A 110 31.30 7.39 -13.97
CA GLU A 110 31.31 5.93 -14.13
C GLU A 110 29.94 5.39 -14.55
N ALA A 111 29.76 5.35 -15.86
CA ALA A 111 28.68 4.59 -16.49
C ALA A 111 29.17 3.14 -16.68
N VAL A 112 28.57 2.19 -15.97
CA VAL A 112 28.63 0.76 -16.31
C VAL A 112 27.41 0.38 -17.14
N PRO A 113 27.53 -0.33 -18.25
CA PRO A 113 26.42 -0.63 -19.14
C PRO A 113 25.49 -1.67 -18.52
N ALA A 114 24.24 -1.31 -18.26
CA ALA A 114 23.18 -2.24 -17.92
C ALA A 114 22.80 -3.09 -19.14
N ALA A 115 22.85 -4.41 -19.00
CA ALA A 115 22.41 -5.36 -20.01
C ALA A 115 20.95 -5.15 -20.36
N ALA A 116 20.67 -5.03 -21.65
CA ALA A 116 19.35 -4.81 -22.21
C ALA A 116 18.43 -6.03 -21.98
N ALA A 117 17.35 -5.81 -21.24
CA ALA A 117 16.19 -6.71 -21.30
C ALA A 117 15.42 -6.45 -22.61
N PRO A 118 14.84 -7.48 -23.25
CA PRO A 118 14.23 -7.33 -24.56
C PRO A 118 13.01 -6.39 -24.51
N ALA A 119 13.05 -5.39 -25.39
CA ALA A 119 11.94 -4.46 -25.61
C ALA A 119 10.73 -5.21 -26.14
N VAL A 120 9.64 -5.23 -25.39
CA VAL A 120 8.32 -5.60 -25.90
C VAL A 120 7.84 -4.41 -26.74
N PRO A 121 7.35 -4.61 -27.98
CA PRO A 121 6.97 -3.52 -28.86
C PRO A 121 5.84 -2.70 -28.24
N ALA A 122 6.04 -1.39 -28.17
CA ALA A 122 5.00 -0.43 -27.81
C ALA A 122 3.87 -0.55 -28.84
N ALA A 123 2.67 -0.79 -28.38
CA ALA A 123 1.48 -0.71 -29.22
C ALA A 123 1.37 0.73 -29.79
N PRO A 124 1.00 0.90 -31.06
CA PRO A 124 0.99 2.21 -31.70
C PRO A 124 -0.03 3.14 -31.05
N SER A 125 0.43 4.27 -30.59
CA SER A 125 -0.42 5.41 -30.18
C SER A 125 -1.05 6.01 -31.43
N THR A 126 -2.24 5.59 -31.77
CA THR A 126 -3.04 6.22 -32.83
C THR A 126 -3.97 7.26 -32.21
N GLY A 127 -3.69 8.52 -32.49
CA GLY A 127 -4.66 9.61 -32.55
C GLY A 127 -4.87 10.44 -31.32
N GLY A 128 -4.41 11.69 -31.37
CA GLY A 128 -4.93 12.85 -30.62
C GLY A 128 -4.89 12.71 -29.09
N ASN A 129 -4.06 13.44 -28.50
CA ASN A 129 -3.71 13.63 -27.08
C ASN A 129 -4.85 13.63 -26.03
N LYS A 130 -5.81 12.70 -26.10
CA LYS A 130 -6.89 12.55 -25.13
C LYS A 130 -6.56 11.39 -24.19
N LEU A 131 -6.37 11.72 -22.91
CA LEU A 131 -6.10 10.71 -21.87
C LEU A 131 -7.28 9.73 -21.76
N PRO A 132 -7.02 8.42 -21.56
CA PRO A 132 -8.07 7.43 -21.39
C PRO A 132 -8.98 7.77 -20.20
N ARG A 133 -10.28 7.59 -20.39
CA ARG A 133 -11.27 7.77 -19.33
C ARG A 133 -11.99 6.46 -19.08
N VAL A 134 -12.13 6.14 -17.80
CA VAL A 134 -12.84 4.96 -17.35
C VAL A 134 -13.92 5.35 -16.33
N TYR A 135 -14.91 4.49 -16.17
CA TYR A 135 -15.98 4.70 -15.21
C TYR A 135 -16.15 3.50 -14.27
N MET A 136 -16.71 3.77 -13.12
CA MET A 136 -17.22 2.79 -12.16
C MET A 136 -18.61 3.20 -11.69
N ASP A 137 -19.60 2.33 -11.86
CA ASP A 137 -20.92 2.48 -11.29
C ASP A 137 -20.93 1.86 -9.89
N ILE A 138 -21.20 2.68 -8.90
CA ILE A 138 -21.10 2.30 -7.49
C ILE A 138 -22.46 1.98 -6.90
N LYS A 139 -22.52 0.89 -6.14
CA LYS A 139 -23.66 0.46 -5.36
C LYS A 139 -23.29 0.38 -3.89
N ILE A 140 -24.13 0.94 -3.03
CA ILE A 140 -24.01 0.91 -1.57
C ILE A 140 -25.19 0.09 -1.03
N GLY A 141 -24.90 -1.08 -0.48
CA GLY A 141 -25.95 -2.04 -0.12
C GLY A 141 -26.78 -2.46 -1.33
N SER A 142 -28.07 -2.18 -1.31
CA SER A 142 -29.01 -2.43 -2.42
C SER A 142 -29.21 -1.21 -3.33
N SER A 143 -28.72 -0.02 -2.96
CA SER A 143 -29.00 1.24 -3.65
C SER A 143 -27.87 1.65 -4.58
N LYS A 144 -28.23 2.13 -5.79
CA LYS A 144 -27.25 2.74 -6.70
C LYS A 144 -26.79 4.08 -6.12
N ALA A 145 -25.48 4.23 -5.96
CA ALA A 145 -24.89 5.46 -5.47
C ALA A 145 -24.56 6.45 -6.60
N GLY A 146 -24.23 5.97 -7.79
CA GLY A 146 -23.93 6.78 -8.95
C GLY A 146 -22.66 6.33 -9.65
N ARG A 147 -22.20 7.14 -10.62
CA ARG A 147 -21.02 6.87 -11.44
C ARG A 147 -19.86 7.76 -11.02
N ILE A 148 -18.68 7.16 -10.93
CA ILE A 148 -17.39 7.84 -10.81
C ILE A 148 -16.70 7.74 -12.16
N VAL A 149 -16.23 8.87 -12.71
CA VAL A 149 -15.43 8.90 -13.92
C VAL A 149 -14.01 9.34 -13.57
N MET A 150 -13.05 8.58 -14.05
CA MET A 150 -11.62 8.79 -13.78
C MET A 150 -10.88 9.01 -15.09
N GLU A 151 -9.97 9.96 -15.11
CA GLU A 151 -9.01 10.17 -16.19
C GLU A 151 -7.68 9.56 -15.80
N LEU A 152 -7.11 8.74 -16.70
CA LEU A 152 -5.88 8.01 -16.43
C LEU A 152 -4.69 8.72 -17.07
N ARG A 153 -3.64 8.93 -16.31
CA ARG A 153 -2.42 9.62 -16.70
C ARG A 153 -1.47 8.69 -17.47
N SER A 154 -1.95 8.16 -18.60
CA SER A 154 -1.14 7.33 -19.50
C SER A 154 0.05 8.05 -20.15
N ASP A 155 0.07 9.39 -20.07
CA ASP A 155 1.18 10.24 -20.46
C ASP A 155 2.37 10.14 -19.49
N VAL A 156 2.13 9.86 -18.21
CA VAL A 156 3.15 9.80 -17.16
C VAL A 156 3.36 8.37 -16.67
N THR A 157 2.30 7.60 -16.50
CA THR A 157 2.31 6.23 -15.99
C THR A 157 1.58 5.27 -16.95
N PRO A 158 2.10 5.07 -18.18
CA PRO A 158 1.41 4.30 -19.22
C PRO A 158 1.12 2.86 -18.82
N ARG A 159 2.03 2.16 -18.15
CA ARG A 159 1.83 0.76 -17.74
C ARG A 159 0.79 0.62 -16.63
N THR A 160 0.85 1.50 -15.64
CA THR A 160 -0.09 1.50 -14.51
C THR A 160 -1.49 1.89 -14.97
N ALA A 161 -1.60 2.91 -15.82
CA ALA A 161 -2.86 3.33 -16.45
C ALA A 161 -3.48 2.22 -17.30
N GLU A 162 -2.67 1.52 -18.10
CA GLU A 162 -3.13 0.41 -18.95
C GLU A 162 -3.61 -0.79 -18.11
N ASN A 163 -2.90 -1.12 -17.03
CA ASN A 163 -3.35 -2.16 -16.09
C ASN A 163 -4.75 -1.83 -15.56
N PHE A 164 -4.96 -0.62 -15.08
CA PHE A 164 -6.24 -0.20 -14.54
C PHE A 164 -7.36 -0.15 -15.60
N ARG A 165 -7.07 0.37 -16.80
CA ARG A 165 -8.00 0.44 -17.92
C ARG A 165 -8.48 -0.96 -18.32
N GLN A 166 -7.57 -1.92 -18.48
CA GLN A 166 -7.92 -3.30 -18.87
C GLN A 166 -8.69 -4.04 -17.77
N LEU A 167 -8.42 -3.72 -16.48
CA LEU A 167 -9.21 -4.28 -15.38
C LEU A 167 -10.61 -3.67 -15.30
N CYS A 168 -10.80 -2.40 -15.70
CA CYS A 168 -12.12 -1.80 -15.86
C CYS A 168 -12.91 -2.44 -17.03
N THR A 169 -12.26 -2.71 -18.16
CA THR A 169 -12.91 -3.24 -19.37
C THR A 169 -13.02 -4.77 -19.38
N HIS A 170 -12.45 -5.47 -18.41
CA HIS A 170 -12.40 -6.94 -18.37
C HIS A 170 -11.74 -7.59 -19.57
N SER A 171 -10.86 -6.89 -20.26
CA SER A 171 -10.22 -7.32 -21.53
C SER A 171 -9.44 -8.63 -21.39
N LYS A 172 -9.02 -9.01 -20.18
CA LYS A 172 -8.32 -10.27 -19.89
C LYS A 172 -9.24 -11.36 -19.32
N GLY A 173 -10.56 -11.16 -19.32
CA GLY A 173 -11.53 -12.09 -18.75
C GLY A 173 -11.66 -12.00 -17.22
N PHE A 174 -11.00 -11.00 -16.59
CA PHE A 174 -11.11 -10.68 -15.17
C PHE A 174 -11.00 -9.16 -14.97
N GLY A 175 -11.45 -8.67 -13.84
CA GLY A 175 -11.38 -7.24 -13.54
C GLY A 175 -12.26 -6.81 -12.37
N PHE A 176 -12.57 -5.53 -12.31
CA PHE A 176 -13.16 -4.89 -11.13
C PHE A 176 -14.66 -5.10 -10.96
N LYS A 177 -15.40 -5.44 -12.01
CA LYS A 177 -16.86 -5.62 -11.93
C LYS A 177 -17.23 -6.68 -10.89
N GLY A 178 -18.13 -6.31 -9.98
CA GLY A 178 -18.56 -7.16 -8.86
C GLY A 178 -17.64 -7.13 -7.64
N SER A 179 -16.46 -6.51 -7.73
CA SER A 179 -15.56 -6.36 -6.58
C SER A 179 -16.04 -5.27 -5.62
N SER A 180 -15.53 -5.27 -4.40
CA SER A 180 -15.93 -4.33 -3.36
C SER A 180 -14.79 -3.45 -2.90
N PHE A 181 -15.14 -2.27 -2.39
CA PHE A 181 -14.25 -1.46 -1.57
C PHE A 181 -14.24 -2.06 -0.16
N HIS A 182 -13.18 -2.78 0.14
CA HIS A 182 -13.04 -3.54 1.39
C HIS A 182 -12.53 -2.69 2.54
N ARG A 183 -11.94 -1.51 2.25
CA ARG A 183 -11.39 -0.60 3.26
C ARG A 183 -11.71 0.83 2.88
N ILE A 184 -12.45 1.53 3.75
CA ILE A 184 -12.80 2.94 3.60
C ILE A 184 -12.54 3.63 4.93
N ILE A 185 -11.65 4.63 4.92
CA ILE A 185 -11.34 5.45 6.09
C ILE A 185 -11.72 6.89 5.76
N PRO A 186 -12.66 7.49 6.52
CA PRO A 186 -13.04 8.88 6.36
C PRO A 186 -11.82 9.80 6.43
N ASP A 187 -11.87 10.90 5.70
CA ASP A 187 -10.80 11.90 5.58
C ASP A 187 -9.43 11.36 5.13
N PHE A 188 -9.41 10.10 4.63
CA PHE A 188 -8.19 9.50 4.11
C PHE A 188 -8.40 8.93 2.70
N MET A 189 -8.99 7.74 2.55
CA MET A 189 -9.11 7.08 1.25
C MET A 189 -10.19 5.99 1.21
N CYS A 190 -10.61 5.62 -0.02
CA CYS A 190 -11.41 4.44 -0.33
C CYS A 190 -10.55 3.44 -1.11
N GLN A 191 -10.29 2.25 -0.57
CA GLN A 191 -9.46 1.20 -1.17
C GLN A 191 -10.31 0.03 -1.65
N GLY A 192 -10.05 -0.40 -2.89
CA GLY A 192 -10.71 -1.53 -3.55
C GLY A 192 -9.77 -2.26 -4.51
N GLY A 193 -10.36 -2.99 -5.46
CA GLY A 193 -9.61 -3.67 -6.53
C GLY A 193 -9.15 -5.08 -6.21
N ASP A 194 -9.47 -5.62 -5.03
CA ASP A 194 -9.35 -7.05 -4.77
C ASP A 194 -10.57 -7.80 -5.30
N PHE A 195 -10.52 -8.20 -6.56
CA PHE A 195 -11.58 -8.96 -7.22
C PHE A 195 -11.45 -10.47 -7.03
N THR A 196 -10.42 -10.96 -6.37
CA THR A 196 -10.17 -12.39 -6.16
C THR A 196 -10.63 -12.87 -4.79
N ARG A 197 -10.36 -12.10 -3.72
CA ARG A 197 -10.68 -12.47 -2.33
C ARG A 197 -11.61 -11.48 -1.65
N HIS A 198 -11.77 -10.28 -2.18
CA HIS A 198 -12.65 -9.21 -1.68
C HIS A 198 -12.37 -8.73 -0.24
N ASN A 199 -11.19 -9.01 0.29
CA ASN A 199 -10.79 -8.69 1.67
C ASN A 199 -9.46 -7.93 1.78
N GLY A 200 -8.85 -7.58 0.64
CA GLY A 200 -7.58 -6.85 0.59
C GLY A 200 -6.33 -7.72 0.56
N THR A 201 -6.47 -9.05 0.57
CA THR A 201 -5.31 -9.97 0.51
C THR A 201 -5.06 -10.53 -0.88
N GLY A 202 -5.92 -10.22 -1.84
CA GLY A 202 -5.87 -10.74 -3.19
C GLY A 202 -5.67 -9.66 -4.25
N GLY A 203 -6.12 -9.97 -5.46
CA GLY A 203 -5.95 -9.17 -6.66
C GLY A 203 -4.69 -9.53 -7.44
N LYS A 204 -4.74 -9.34 -8.76
CA LYS A 204 -3.60 -9.55 -9.67
C LYS A 204 -3.63 -8.53 -10.80
N SER A 205 -2.46 -8.21 -11.34
CA SER A 205 -2.35 -7.32 -12.50
C SER A 205 -2.57 -8.07 -13.83
N ILE A 206 -2.66 -7.30 -14.90
CA ILE A 206 -2.69 -7.86 -16.27
C ILE A 206 -1.34 -8.43 -16.72
N TYR A 207 -0.26 -8.09 -15.98
CA TYR A 207 1.12 -8.50 -16.27
C TYR A 207 1.55 -9.74 -15.49
N GLY A 208 0.72 -10.23 -14.57
CA GLY A 208 1.02 -11.28 -13.62
C GLY A 208 0.51 -10.92 -12.22
N GLU A 209 0.99 -11.60 -11.19
CA GLU A 209 0.53 -11.31 -9.83
C GLU A 209 0.89 -9.89 -9.40
N LYS A 210 2.13 -9.48 -9.65
CA LYS A 210 2.68 -8.17 -9.26
C LYS A 210 3.48 -7.55 -10.40
N PHE A 211 3.61 -6.20 -10.37
CA PHE A 211 4.50 -5.46 -11.26
C PHE A 211 5.19 -4.32 -10.52
N ALA A 212 6.33 -3.88 -11.07
CA ALA A 212 7.19 -2.85 -10.46
C ALA A 212 6.50 -1.48 -10.40
N ASP A 213 6.95 -0.65 -9.46
CA ASP A 213 6.61 0.76 -9.41
C ASP A 213 7.12 1.45 -10.69
N GLU A 214 6.22 2.16 -11.39
CA GLU A 214 6.57 2.77 -12.66
C GLU A 214 7.36 4.06 -12.47
N ASN A 215 6.83 4.98 -11.69
CA ASN A 215 7.50 6.20 -11.22
C ASN A 215 6.66 6.87 -10.12
N PHE A 216 7.21 7.92 -9.49
CA PHE A 216 6.56 8.71 -8.45
C PHE A 216 6.48 10.21 -8.81
N THR A 217 6.38 10.50 -10.10
CA THR A 217 6.32 11.87 -10.63
C THR A 217 5.05 12.59 -10.18
N LEU A 218 3.90 11.91 -10.31
CA LEU A 218 2.62 12.42 -9.84
C LEU A 218 2.51 12.29 -8.32
N LYS A 219 1.82 13.26 -7.70
CA LYS A 219 1.71 13.40 -6.25
C LYS A 219 0.27 13.28 -5.79
N HIS A 220 0.08 12.97 -4.50
CA HIS A 220 -1.22 12.86 -3.85
C HIS A 220 -1.75 14.24 -3.44
N THR A 221 -2.21 15.01 -4.43
CA THR A 221 -2.50 16.45 -4.28
C THR A 221 -3.83 16.76 -3.61
N GLY A 222 -4.74 15.78 -3.51
CA GLY A 222 -6.06 16.03 -2.91
C GLY A 222 -7.09 14.95 -3.20
N ALA A 223 -8.34 15.31 -2.90
CA ALA A 223 -9.47 14.42 -3.10
C ALA A 223 -9.61 14.00 -4.58
N GLY A 224 -9.92 12.72 -4.79
CA GLY A 224 -10.05 12.12 -6.11
C GLY A 224 -8.74 11.64 -6.74
N THR A 225 -7.58 11.85 -6.10
CA THR A 225 -6.31 11.26 -6.59
C THR A 225 -6.42 9.74 -6.59
N LEU A 226 -6.08 9.13 -7.73
CA LEU A 226 -6.13 7.68 -7.95
C LEU A 226 -4.71 7.11 -7.88
N SER A 227 -4.48 6.16 -6.97
CA SER A 227 -3.16 5.64 -6.67
C SER A 227 -3.18 4.12 -6.45
N MET A 228 -2.05 3.45 -6.71
CA MET A 228 -1.91 2.01 -6.51
C MET A 228 -1.69 1.66 -5.03
N ALA A 229 -2.46 0.72 -4.53
CA ALA A 229 -2.15 0.05 -3.27
C ALA A 229 -1.07 -1.02 -3.51
N ASN A 230 -0.13 -1.13 -2.60
CA ASN A 230 0.94 -2.12 -2.65
C ASN A 230 1.26 -2.68 -1.25
N SER A 231 2.09 -3.69 -1.18
CA SER A 231 2.62 -4.32 0.05
C SER A 231 4.13 -4.10 0.20
N GLY A 232 4.63 -2.97 -0.27
CA GLY A 232 6.02 -2.58 -0.33
C GLY A 232 6.47 -2.28 -1.76
N PRO A 233 7.72 -1.87 -1.97
CA PRO A 233 8.23 -1.50 -3.28
C PRO A 233 8.02 -2.60 -4.33
N ASN A 234 7.66 -2.20 -5.56
CA ASN A 234 7.52 -3.09 -6.70
C ASN A 234 6.48 -4.23 -6.51
N SER A 235 5.41 -3.98 -5.75
CA SER A 235 4.39 -4.99 -5.46
C SER A 235 2.98 -4.59 -5.92
N ASN A 236 2.86 -3.76 -6.95
CA ASN A 236 1.58 -3.36 -7.52
C ASN A 236 0.84 -4.55 -8.13
N GLY A 237 -0.45 -4.62 -7.87
CA GLY A 237 -1.34 -5.66 -8.43
C GLY A 237 -2.55 -5.02 -9.12
N SER A 238 -3.73 -5.31 -8.60
CA SER A 238 -4.99 -4.67 -9.02
C SER A 238 -5.57 -3.74 -7.96
N GLN A 239 -5.10 -3.80 -6.72
CA GLN A 239 -5.64 -2.96 -5.68
C GLN A 239 -5.23 -1.50 -5.88
N PHE A 240 -6.19 -0.62 -5.66
CA PHE A 240 -6.05 0.82 -5.80
C PHE A 240 -6.80 1.54 -4.69
N PHE A 241 -6.51 2.82 -4.53
CA PHE A 241 -7.30 3.68 -3.65
C PHE A 241 -7.57 5.04 -4.29
N MET A 242 -8.67 5.63 -3.88
CA MET A 242 -9.05 7.00 -4.22
C MET A 242 -8.94 7.85 -2.95
N CYS A 243 -8.12 8.90 -3.00
CA CYS A 243 -7.94 9.81 -1.87
C CYS A 243 -9.21 10.63 -1.61
N LEU A 244 -9.50 10.90 -0.36
CA LEU A 244 -10.59 11.77 0.10
C LEU A 244 -10.08 13.17 0.49
N THR A 245 -8.78 13.27 0.72
CA THR A 245 -8.05 14.50 1.05
C THR A 245 -6.64 14.44 0.45
N LYS A 246 -5.81 15.44 0.72
CA LYS A 246 -4.39 15.42 0.40
C LYS A 246 -3.66 14.41 1.29
N THR A 247 -2.81 13.55 0.68
CA THR A 247 -2.12 12.47 1.37
C THR A 247 -0.64 12.41 0.94
N ASP A 248 0.07 13.53 1.11
CA ASP A 248 1.46 13.70 0.66
C ASP A 248 2.46 12.75 1.32
N TRP A 249 2.17 12.21 2.50
CA TRP A 249 2.98 11.16 3.16
C TRP A 249 3.03 9.82 2.40
N LEU A 250 2.18 9.65 1.38
CA LEU A 250 2.18 8.51 0.47
C LEU A 250 3.05 8.73 -0.77
N ASP A 251 3.54 9.96 -0.98
CA ASP A 251 4.40 10.30 -2.11
C ASP A 251 5.72 9.51 -2.05
N GLY A 252 6.14 9.03 -3.21
CA GLY A 252 7.35 8.18 -3.31
C GLY A 252 7.17 6.73 -2.84
N LYS A 253 5.95 6.36 -2.37
CA LYS A 253 5.64 5.00 -1.88
C LYS A 253 4.55 4.33 -2.70
N HIS A 254 3.62 5.11 -3.25
CA HIS A 254 2.50 4.63 -4.06
C HIS A 254 2.46 5.36 -5.39
N VAL A 255 2.27 4.61 -6.48
CA VAL A 255 2.24 5.17 -7.84
C VAL A 255 0.89 5.83 -8.09
N VAL A 256 0.87 7.14 -8.24
CA VAL A 256 -0.31 7.90 -8.68
C VAL A 256 -0.43 7.76 -10.19
N PHE A 257 -1.62 7.42 -10.70
CA PHE A 257 -1.83 7.14 -12.11
C PHE A 257 -3.11 7.76 -12.70
N GLY A 258 -3.86 8.53 -11.93
CA GLY A 258 -5.08 9.14 -12.42
C GLY A 258 -5.77 10.07 -11.43
N GLN A 259 -6.92 10.58 -11.86
CA GLN A 259 -7.73 11.51 -11.09
C GLN A 259 -9.21 11.28 -11.37
N VAL A 260 -10.03 11.35 -10.33
CA VAL A 260 -11.50 11.43 -10.45
C VAL A 260 -11.87 12.79 -11.03
N ILE A 261 -12.56 12.78 -12.18
CA ILE A 261 -13.01 14.00 -12.88
C ILE A 261 -14.53 14.24 -12.74
N GLN A 262 -15.29 13.18 -12.41
CA GLN A 262 -16.72 13.27 -12.11
C GLN A 262 -17.09 12.28 -11.01
N GLY A 263 -18.09 12.60 -10.19
CA GLY A 263 -18.59 11.69 -9.15
C GLY A 263 -17.88 11.83 -7.81
N LEU A 264 -17.28 12.99 -7.49
CA LEU A 264 -16.75 13.27 -6.16
C LEU A 264 -17.84 13.20 -5.08
N ASP A 265 -19.09 13.53 -5.42
CA ASP A 265 -20.26 13.36 -4.55
C ASP A 265 -20.54 11.88 -4.24
N VAL A 266 -20.33 10.99 -5.23
CA VAL A 266 -20.42 9.53 -5.04
C VAL A 266 -19.29 9.07 -4.11
N LEU A 267 -18.07 9.55 -4.31
CA LEU A 267 -16.93 9.25 -3.45
C LEU A 267 -17.19 9.69 -2.00
N ARG A 268 -17.82 10.84 -1.77
CA ARG A 268 -18.25 11.29 -0.44
C ARG A 268 -19.34 10.39 0.17
N ARG A 269 -20.26 9.87 -0.62
CA ARG A 269 -21.25 8.89 -0.16
C ARG A 269 -20.60 7.55 0.21
N MET A 270 -19.55 7.14 -0.49
CA MET A 270 -18.75 5.97 -0.12
C MET A 270 -18.02 6.19 1.20
N GLU A 271 -17.41 7.37 1.37
CA GLU A 271 -16.74 7.79 2.61
C GLU A 271 -17.63 7.65 3.84
N ALA A 272 -18.89 8.04 3.75
CA ALA A 272 -19.86 7.92 4.83
C ALA A 272 -20.13 6.47 5.28
N GLN A 273 -19.77 5.48 4.44
CA GLN A 273 -19.83 4.06 4.79
C GLN A 273 -18.59 3.57 5.50
N GLY A 274 -17.53 4.38 5.55
CA GLY A 274 -16.28 4.05 6.21
C GLY A 274 -16.32 4.19 7.73
N GLY A 275 -15.25 3.78 8.37
CA GLY A 275 -14.99 3.94 9.78
C GLY A 275 -13.49 4.00 10.04
N GLU A 276 -13.09 4.42 11.25
CA GLU A 276 -11.68 4.53 11.65
C GLU A 276 -10.91 3.21 11.48
N SER A 277 -11.55 2.08 11.73
CA SER A 277 -10.97 0.74 11.51
C SER A 277 -10.80 0.39 10.02
N GLY A 278 -11.35 1.19 9.11
CA GLY A 278 -11.43 0.92 7.69
C GLY A 278 -12.53 -0.07 7.27
N LYS A 279 -13.20 -0.72 8.22
CA LYS A 279 -14.30 -1.64 7.92
C LYS A 279 -15.53 -0.85 7.47
N THR A 280 -16.15 -1.26 6.36
CA THR A 280 -17.34 -0.59 5.82
C THR A 280 -18.61 -0.99 6.59
N LYS A 281 -19.44 0.00 6.95
CA LYS A 281 -20.75 -0.19 7.60
C LYS A 281 -21.72 -0.94 6.67
N THR A 282 -21.68 -0.57 5.40
CA THR A 282 -22.51 -1.17 4.34
C THR A 282 -21.57 -1.57 3.19
N LYS A 283 -21.83 -2.71 2.56
CA LYS A 283 -20.99 -3.18 1.45
C LYS A 283 -21.07 -2.19 0.28
N VAL A 284 -19.90 -1.72 -0.18
CA VAL A 284 -19.74 -0.83 -1.34
C VAL A 284 -19.15 -1.64 -2.48
N VAL A 285 -19.88 -1.73 -3.60
CA VAL A 285 -19.55 -2.63 -4.74
C VAL A 285 -19.44 -1.84 -6.02
N ILE A 286 -18.52 -2.22 -6.89
CA ILE A 286 -18.46 -1.80 -8.28
C ILE A 286 -19.48 -2.65 -9.05
N GLU A 287 -20.66 -2.10 -9.31
CA GLU A 287 -21.75 -2.80 -10.02
C GLU A 287 -21.38 -3.00 -11.49
N ASP A 288 -20.79 -1.98 -12.11
CA ASP A 288 -20.31 -1.99 -13.48
C ASP A 288 -19.10 -1.07 -13.63
N CYS A 289 -18.27 -1.34 -14.64
CA CYS A 289 -17.12 -0.50 -14.96
C CYS A 289 -16.71 -0.71 -16.43
N GLY A 290 -16.02 0.27 -17.00
CA GLY A 290 -15.58 0.24 -18.39
C GLY A 290 -14.83 1.49 -18.80
N GLU A 291 -14.56 1.60 -20.10
CA GLU A 291 -13.92 2.76 -20.75
C GLU A 291 -14.98 3.62 -21.41
N LEU A 292 -14.72 4.97 -21.51
CA LEU A 292 -15.61 5.97 -22.10
C LEU A 292 -15.09 6.45 -23.47
#